data_a8ce41c1449b41c030fdd160f7c0b3af
#
_entry.id   a8ce41c1449b41c030fdd160f7c0b3af
#
_cell.length_a   1.000
_cell.length_b   1.000
_cell.length_c   1.000
_cell.angle_alpha   90.00
_cell.angle_beta   90.00
_cell.angle_gamma   90.00
#
_symmetry.space_group_name_H-M   'P 1'
#
loop_
_entity.id
_entity.type
_entity.pdbx_description
1 polymer ?
#
loop_
_entity_poly.entity_id
_entity_poly.type
_entity_poly.pdbx_seq_one_letter_code
_entity_poly.pdbx_strand_id
1 'polypeptide(L)'
;MADMIKKVLSVSFLVILASCRSAPVAQTGEAVIEQETAVINPEPVKGRVDVYESMARSVKYNTGATLRELRKKVVYDKNTNPRSIVNNILKMKNLNQNPLHDSLRALDFAIIYAAVNLSDDEHFTSAYLNAKASQTAALAAIKAHKDALFAQRKIKEIERMVKREQREVDTLKAKQDRLGVLNSDDEAYKKGLEVVIYKLSEIKKKLEEEVVLYRQVTRIDSDKLTLEGRRFYEMDDLDAGLKAGDFQASAFANRQEFKLADELNRQYSYEQVRTMLRHEYPQVERLEINGFDIEDPVYLKELQQRADFQSNYLADKVRQYMEAGNGGARRALRQEAFEEMATAIMTQNEVAYNVVMRADLDDEAVNKRIAELKKTIAEGEKRYRPGVNQKIDLLEQKTALINLERQASQILAEKAMAIRALYFYAGFNPFTPKLTEAPVKDISGNLKVGFNKDVVEMLAKKVPQPETPLKTEKNDWAKQDNWLEKLLEGKDKPQSESVNIRRYVGNFELYEGAVYNKRKIMQLGSYRQKENADMDWKMLKELYPELRAYSPVVEKAQVKGAPMYRLIIRQENGGLMDLCNKLRADKTDCLLR
;
A
#
# COMPACT_ATOMS: atom_id res chain seq x y z
N MET A 1 26.41 7.26 4.86
CA MET A 1 24.93 7.35 4.93
C MET A 1 24.27 7.66 3.59
N ALA A 2 24.82 8.50 2.74
CA ALA A 2 24.26 8.82 1.41
C ALA A 2 24.23 7.63 0.42
N ASP A 3 25.22 6.72 0.47
CA ASP A 3 25.27 5.55 -0.42
C ASP A 3 24.29 4.41 -0.06
N MET A 4 23.87 4.35 1.20
CA MET A 4 22.89 3.35 1.65
C MET A 4 21.47 3.74 1.24
N ILE A 5 21.18 5.04 1.13
CA ILE A 5 19.88 5.58 0.68
C ILE A 5 19.70 5.38 -0.84
N LYS A 6 20.77 5.46 -1.63
CA LYS A 6 20.73 5.19 -3.08
C LYS A 6 20.40 3.74 -3.43
N LYS A 7 20.79 2.79 -2.58
CA LYS A 7 20.48 1.36 -2.82
C LYS A 7 19.04 0.98 -2.45
N VAL A 8 18.39 1.70 -1.55
CA VAL A 8 17.03 1.38 -1.07
C VAL A 8 15.94 1.94 -2.00
N LEU A 9 16.14 3.11 -2.59
CA LEU A 9 15.17 3.73 -3.52
C LEU A 9 15.06 3.01 -4.86
N SER A 10 16.10 2.27 -5.30
CA SER A 10 16.08 1.55 -6.57
C SER A 10 15.43 0.17 -6.49
N VAL A 11 15.29 -0.43 -5.32
CA VAL A 11 14.88 -1.84 -5.18
C VAL A 11 13.36 -2.01 -5.13
N SER A 12 12.60 -1.06 -4.59
CA SER A 12 11.15 -1.23 -4.39
C SER A 12 10.30 -1.15 -5.66
N PHE A 13 10.79 -0.47 -6.71
CA PHE A 13 10.12 -0.43 -8.03
C PHE A 13 10.86 -1.28 -9.08
N LEU A 14 12.14 -1.56 -8.87
CA LEU A 14 13.01 -2.29 -9.79
C LEU A 14 12.77 -3.81 -9.79
N VAL A 15 12.09 -4.38 -8.81
CA VAL A 15 11.76 -5.82 -8.82
C VAL A 15 10.74 -6.14 -9.93
N ILE A 16 9.95 -5.16 -10.39
CA ILE A 16 9.07 -5.32 -11.56
C ILE A 16 9.77 -4.87 -12.86
N LEU A 17 10.80 -4.01 -12.79
CA LEU A 17 11.43 -3.40 -13.96
C LEU A 17 12.92 -3.77 -14.14
N ALA A 18 13.54 -4.51 -13.22
CA ALA A 18 14.99 -4.80 -13.22
C ALA A 18 15.45 -5.85 -14.24
N SER A 19 14.57 -6.35 -15.10
CA SER A 19 14.92 -7.36 -16.12
C SER A 19 15.54 -6.80 -17.41
N CYS A 20 15.96 -5.54 -17.43
CA CYS A 20 16.57 -4.95 -18.65
C CYS A 20 18.10 -4.84 -18.64
N ARG A 21 18.84 -5.53 -17.76
CA ARG A 21 20.31 -5.65 -17.87
C ARG A 21 20.71 -7.10 -18.06
N SER A 22 21.20 -7.39 -19.25
CA SER A 22 21.86 -8.65 -19.63
C SER A 22 23.13 -8.87 -18.80
N ALA A 23 23.16 -9.93 -17.98
CA ALA A 23 24.38 -10.52 -17.45
C ALA A 23 24.67 -11.83 -18.19
N PRO A 24 25.93 -12.23 -18.41
CA PRO A 24 26.28 -13.41 -19.19
C PRO A 24 25.88 -14.69 -18.46
N VAL A 25 25.19 -15.57 -19.17
CA VAL A 25 24.70 -16.87 -18.68
C VAL A 25 25.80 -17.91 -18.89
N ALA A 26 26.14 -18.65 -17.83
CA ALA A 26 26.86 -19.90 -17.93
C ALA A 26 25.92 -20.99 -18.46
N GLN A 27 26.35 -21.68 -19.52
CA GLN A 27 25.61 -22.75 -20.18
C GLN A 27 25.52 -24.00 -19.29
N THR A 28 24.31 -24.44 -18.96
CA THR A 28 23.99 -25.87 -18.75
C THR A 28 22.69 -26.15 -19.49
N GLY A 29 22.74 -27.23 -20.30
CA GLY A 29 21.76 -27.50 -21.32
C GLY A 29 20.41 -27.97 -20.81
N GLU A 30 19.40 -27.31 -21.28
CA GLU A 30 18.07 -27.83 -21.61
C GLU A 30 17.56 -26.99 -22.78
N ALA A 31 17.10 -27.64 -23.82
CA ALA A 31 16.59 -27.00 -25.02
C ALA A 31 15.26 -26.32 -24.73
N VAL A 32 15.31 -25.11 -24.17
CA VAL A 32 14.19 -24.19 -24.14
C VAL A 32 14.11 -23.57 -25.52
N ILE A 33 13.00 -23.78 -26.19
CA ILE A 33 12.63 -23.11 -27.44
C ILE A 33 12.74 -21.60 -27.17
N GLU A 34 13.87 -21.00 -27.50
CA GLU A 34 14.03 -19.55 -27.67
C GLU A 34 13.18 -19.16 -28.87
N GLN A 35 11.91 -18.86 -28.63
CA GLN A 35 11.23 -17.95 -29.54
C GLN A 35 11.98 -16.62 -29.42
N GLU A 36 12.82 -16.31 -30.41
CA GLU A 36 13.33 -14.96 -30.63
C GLU A 36 12.16 -14.00 -30.43
N THR A 37 12.19 -13.26 -29.36
CA THR A 37 11.26 -12.14 -29.18
C THR A 37 11.61 -11.15 -30.27
N ALA A 38 10.85 -11.18 -31.36
CA ALA A 38 10.94 -10.16 -32.41
C ALA A 38 10.99 -8.80 -31.70
N VAL A 39 12.00 -8.01 -32.01
CA VAL A 39 12.11 -6.64 -31.48
C VAL A 39 10.94 -5.88 -32.06
N ILE A 40 9.84 -5.82 -31.28
CA ILE A 40 8.65 -5.06 -31.69
C ILE A 40 9.04 -3.59 -31.62
N ASN A 41 9.27 -2.98 -32.77
CA ASN A 41 9.52 -1.55 -32.85
C ASN A 41 8.29 -0.80 -32.29
N PRO A 42 8.47 0.11 -31.34
CA PRO A 42 7.35 0.84 -30.76
C PRO A 42 6.63 1.67 -31.84
N GLU A 43 5.28 1.61 -31.83
CA GLU A 43 4.47 2.44 -32.71
C GLU A 43 4.77 3.93 -32.46
N PRO A 44 4.90 4.77 -33.50
CA PRO A 44 5.18 6.19 -33.34
C PRO A 44 4.03 6.89 -32.61
N VAL A 45 4.37 7.85 -31.75
CA VAL A 45 3.40 8.69 -31.06
C VAL A 45 2.88 9.78 -32.00
N LYS A 46 1.58 9.91 -32.12
CA LYS A 46 0.93 10.98 -32.89
C LYS A 46 0.18 11.91 -31.93
N GLY A 47 0.76 13.08 -31.65
CA GLY A 47 0.09 14.11 -30.85
C GLY A 47 0.29 13.98 -29.34
N ARG A 48 -0.80 14.14 -28.59
CA ARG A 48 -0.81 14.07 -27.13
C ARG A 48 -1.14 12.65 -26.67
N VAL A 49 -0.44 12.21 -25.63
CA VAL A 49 -0.63 10.88 -25.05
C VAL A 49 -1.48 10.99 -23.80
N ASP A 50 -2.63 10.32 -23.80
CA ASP A 50 -3.45 10.15 -22.60
C ASP A 50 -3.04 8.91 -21.80
N VAL A 51 -3.68 8.67 -20.64
CA VAL A 51 -3.33 7.52 -19.81
C VAL A 51 -3.77 6.21 -20.43
N TYR A 52 -4.86 6.17 -21.17
CA TYR A 52 -5.30 4.94 -21.81
C TYR A 52 -4.33 4.50 -22.88
N GLU A 53 -3.79 5.45 -23.66
CA GLU A 53 -2.69 5.16 -24.56
C GLU A 53 -1.43 4.71 -23.82
N SER A 54 -1.11 5.33 -22.69
CA SER A 54 0.02 4.92 -21.84
C SER A 54 -0.15 3.50 -21.32
N MET A 55 -1.35 3.16 -20.83
CA MET A 55 -1.69 1.80 -20.42
C MET A 55 -1.58 0.81 -21.59
N ALA A 56 -2.16 1.15 -22.74
CA ALA A 56 -2.14 0.30 -23.93
C ALA A 56 -0.71 0.00 -24.40
N ARG A 57 0.16 1.00 -24.41
CA ARG A 57 1.58 0.83 -24.74
C ARG A 57 2.28 -0.08 -23.74
N SER A 58 2.08 0.14 -22.45
CA SER A 58 2.69 -0.71 -21.42
C SER A 58 2.21 -2.15 -21.54
N VAL A 59 0.92 -2.37 -21.74
CA VAL A 59 0.36 -3.71 -21.97
C VAL A 59 1.00 -4.36 -23.18
N LYS A 60 1.05 -3.67 -24.32
CA LYS A 60 1.62 -4.22 -25.56
C LYS A 60 3.10 -4.59 -25.45
N TYR A 61 3.90 -3.71 -24.84
CA TYR A 61 5.36 -3.86 -24.88
C TYR A 61 5.98 -4.50 -23.62
N ASN A 62 5.27 -4.55 -22.51
CA ASN A 62 5.84 -5.05 -21.24
C ASN A 62 5.14 -6.30 -20.68
N THR A 63 3.94 -6.69 -21.17
CA THR A 63 3.24 -7.88 -20.67
C THR A 63 4.10 -9.14 -20.75
N GLY A 64 4.81 -9.36 -21.87
CA GLY A 64 5.66 -10.53 -22.03
C GLY A 64 6.82 -10.62 -21.02
N ALA A 65 7.45 -9.48 -20.71
CA ALA A 65 8.50 -9.44 -19.68
C ALA A 65 7.93 -9.68 -18.29
N THR A 66 6.81 -9.01 -17.95
CA THR A 66 6.10 -9.19 -16.68
C THR A 66 5.61 -10.63 -16.49
N LEU A 67 5.10 -11.25 -17.55
CA LEU A 67 4.65 -12.64 -17.55
C LEU A 67 5.80 -13.61 -17.22
N ARG A 68 6.96 -13.42 -17.84
CA ARG A 68 8.15 -14.26 -17.55
C ARG A 68 8.55 -14.17 -16.08
N GLU A 69 8.61 -12.96 -15.54
CA GLU A 69 8.95 -12.75 -14.12
C GLU A 69 7.89 -13.32 -13.18
N LEU A 70 6.61 -13.17 -13.52
CA LEU A 70 5.51 -13.71 -12.73
C LEU A 70 5.56 -15.24 -12.72
N ARG A 71 5.73 -15.88 -13.87
CA ARG A 71 5.85 -17.35 -13.98
C ARG A 71 6.98 -17.91 -13.11
N LYS A 72 8.16 -17.30 -13.14
CA LYS A 72 9.29 -17.73 -12.30
C LYS A 72 8.98 -17.73 -10.80
N LYS A 73 8.07 -16.86 -10.34
CA LYS A 73 7.75 -16.71 -8.92
C LYS A 73 6.58 -17.57 -8.48
N VAL A 74 5.57 -17.76 -9.34
CA VAL A 74 4.29 -18.36 -8.94
C VAL A 74 4.12 -19.82 -9.35
N VAL A 75 4.89 -20.33 -10.32
CA VAL A 75 4.89 -21.76 -10.63
C VAL A 75 5.62 -22.51 -9.52
N TYR A 76 4.98 -23.54 -8.99
CA TYR A 76 5.57 -24.33 -7.92
C TYR A 76 6.91 -24.95 -8.34
N ASP A 77 7.91 -24.71 -7.53
CA ASP A 77 9.21 -25.36 -7.58
C ASP A 77 9.59 -25.79 -6.16
N LYS A 78 10.01 -27.05 -6.00
CA LYS A 78 10.42 -27.61 -4.69
C LYS A 78 11.53 -26.80 -4.01
N ASN A 79 12.37 -26.12 -4.80
CA ASN A 79 13.46 -25.29 -4.31
C ASN A 79 13.01 -23.86 -3.92
N THR A 80 11.81 -23.47 -4.33
CA THR A 80 11.26 -22.13 -4.04
C THR A 80 10.37 -22.20 -2.81
N ASN A 81 10.65 -21.35 -1.83
CA ASN A 81 9.76 -21.18 -0.67
C ASN A 81 8.85 -19.96 -0.90
N PRO A 82 7.56 -20.17 -1.25
CA PRO A 82 6.62 -19.07 -1.52
C PRO A 82 6.41 -18.18 -0.30
N ARG A 83 6.43 -18.73 0.92
CA ARG A 83 6.37 -17.94 2.16
C ARG A 83 7.56 -16.99 2.28
N SER A 84 8.76 -17.38 1.83
CA SER A 84 9.92 -16.49 1.81
C SER A 84 9.70 -15.30 0.87
N ILE A 85 9.05 -15.51 -0.29
CA ILE A 85 8.72 -14.44 -1.23
C ILE A 85 7.69 -13.48 -0.62
N VAL A 86 6.62 -14.02 -0.01
CA VAL A 86 5.61 -13.22 0.71
C VAL A 86 6.27 -12.41 1.83
N ASN A 87 7.09 -13.04 2.67
CA ASN A 87 7.80 -12.35 3.75
C ASN A 87 8.75 -11.26 3.24
N ASN A 88 9.37 -11.45 2.08
CA ASN A 88 10.23 -10.42 1.48
C ASN A 88 9.39 -9.23 0.99
N ILE A 89 8.20 -9.46 0.45
CA ILE A 89 7.24 -8.39 0.10
C ILE A 89 6.85 -7.61 1.37
N LEU A 90 6.47 -8.31 2.43
CA LEU A 90 6.06 -7.73 3.71
C LEU A 90 7.17 -6.99 4.45
N LYS A 91 8.44 -7.33 4.20
CA LYS A 91 9.60 -6.61 4.75
C LYS A 91 9.94 -5.34 3.98
N MET A 92 9.39 -5.13 2.80
CA MET A 92 9.57 -3.90 2.05
C MET A 92 8.96 -2.74 2.85
N LYS A 93 9.79 -1.75 3.19
CA LYS A 93 9.28 -0.53 3.81
C LYS A 93 8.50 0.26 2.78
N ASN A 94 7.22 0.45 3.02
CA ASN A 94 6.42 1.34 2.21
C ASN A 94 6.84 2.79 2.49
N LEU A 95 7.54 3.40 1.54
CA LEU A 95 8.00 4.78 1.65
C LEU A 95 6.85 5.80 1.53
N ASN A 96 5.69 5.35 1.08
CA ASN A 96 4.54 6.20 0.74
C ASN A 96 3.50 6.30 1.87
N GLN A 97 3.87 6.00 3.09
CA GLN A 97 3.03 6.18 4.28
C GLN A 97 1.77 5.27 4.38
N ASN A 98 1.37 4.57 3.33
CA ASN A 98 0.22 3.65 3.40
C ASN A 98 0.69 2.23 3.76
N PRO A 99 0.47 1.76 5.00
CA PRO A 99 0.97 0.48 5.49
C PRO A 99 0.31 -0.73 4.81
N LEU A 100 -0.83 -0.54 4.14
CA LEU A 100 -1.59 -1.62 3.50
C LEU A 100 -1.06 -2.01 2.12
N HIS A 101 -0.20 -1.20 1.49
CA HIS A 101 0.29 -1.50 0.13
C HIS A 101 1.08 -2.80 0.05
N ASP A 102 1.97 -3.06 1.00
CA ASP A 102 2.79 -4.27 0.98
C ASP A 102 1.96 -5.51 1.30
N SER A 103 0.99 -5.39 2.23
CA SER A 103 0.01 -6.43 2.53
C SER A 103 -0.86 -6.76 1.31
N LEU A 104 -1.33 -5.74 0.58
CA LEU A 104 -2.10 -5.93 -0.66
C LEU A 104 -1.30 -6.67 -1.73
N ARG A 105 -0.02 -6.33 -1.90
CA ARG A 105 0.89 -7.00 -2.85
C ARG A 105 1.17 -8.45 -2.44
N ALA A 106 1.32 -8.69 -1.15
CA ALA A 106 1.53 -10.03 -0.60
C ALA A 106 0.30 -10.92 -0.82
N LEU A 107 -0.91 -10.40 -0.58
CA LEU A 107 -2.17 -11.08 -0.88
C LEU A 107 -2.31 -11.38 -2.38
N ASP A 108 -2.07 -10.39 -3.24
CA ASP A 108 -2.16 -10.57 -4.69
C ASP A 108 -1.21 -11.67 -5.18
N PHE A 109 0.03 -11.66 -4.69
CA PHE A 109 0.99 -12.73 -4.98
C PHE A 109 0.50 -14.10 -4.49
N ALA A 110 0.03 -14.21 -3.25
CA ALA A 110 -0.42 -15.48 -2.67
C ALA A 110 -1.64 -16.04 -3.41
N ILE A 111 -2.59 -15.17 -3.80
CA ILE A 111 -3.77 -15.54 -4.59
C ILE A 111 -3.36 -16.03 -5.98
N ILE A 112 -2.45 -15.33 -6.67
CA ILE A 112 -1.96 -15.75 -7.99
C ILE A 112 -1.22 -17.09 -7.88
N TYR A 113 -0.38 -17.26 -6.86
CA TYR A 113 0.32 -18.51 -6.59
C TYR A 113 -0.67 -19.65 -6.35
N ALA A 114 -1.71 -19.41 -5.56
CA ALA A 114 -2.75 -20.40 -5.29
C ALA A 114 -3.53 -20.77 -6.57
N ALA A 115 -4.03 -19.79 -7.30
CA ALA A 115 -4.82 -20.02 -8.51
C ALA A 115 -4.07 -20.84 -9.56
N VAL A 116 -2.77 -20.56 -9.75
CA VAL A 116 -1.92 -21.27 -10.72
C VAL A 116 -1.66 -22.72 -10.28
N ASN A 117 -1.41 -22.96 -9.00
CA ASN A 117 -1.01 -24.28 -8.51
C ASN A 117 -2.20 -25.16 -8.07
N LEU A 118 -3.38 -24.57 -7.87
CA LEU A 118 -4.62 -25.32 -7.62
C LEU A 118 -5.33 -25.72 -8.91
N SER A 119 -5.06 -25.06 -10.03
CA SER A 119 -5.66 -25.40 -11.32
C SER A 119 -4.95 -26.57 -11.98
N ASP A 120 -5.74 -27.50 -12.50
CA ASP A 120 -5.28 -28.59 -13.36
C ASP A 120 -5.39 -28.22 -14.86
N ASP A 121 -5.96 -27.02 -15.18
CA ASP A 121 -6.14 -26.52 -16.54
C ASP A 121 -5.01 -25.58 -16.97
N GLU A 122 -4.15 -26.05 -17.88
CA GLU A 122 -3.04 -25.25 -18.43
C GLU A 122 -3.54 -24.04 -19.24
N HIS A 123 -4.70 -24.14 -19.90
CA HIS A 123 -5.28 -23.02 -20.66
C HIS A 123 -5.74 -21.92 -19.70
N PHE A 124 -6.41 -22.29 -18.60
CA PHE A 124 -6.75 -21.35 -17.53
C PHE A 124 -5.50 -20.69 -17.00
N THR A 125 -4.50 -21.46 -16.60
CA THR A 125 -3.25 -20.96 -16.00
C THR A 125 -2.55 -19.96 -16.93
N SER A 126 -2.45 -20.29 -18.23
CA SER A 126 -1.78 -19.43 -19.22
C SER A 126 -2.56 -18.12 -19.43
N ALA A 127 -3.87 -18.19 -19.62
CA ALA A 127 -4.73 -17.03 -19.80
C ALA A 127 -4.76 -16.14 -18.54
N TYR A 128 -4.85 -16.76 -17.37
CA TYR A 128 -4.87 -16.07 -16.09
C TYR A 128 -3.56 -15.30 -15.84
N LEU A 129 -2.42 -15.94 -16.00
CA LEU A 129 -1.11 -15.29 -15.84
C LEU A 129 -0.89 -14.15 -16.85
N ASN A 130 -1.35 -14.32 -18.09
CA ASN A 130 -1.29 -13.25 -19.09
C ASN A 130 -2.14 -12.05 -18.68
N ALA A 131 -3.37 -12.28 -18.21
CA ALA A 131 -4.24 -11.23 -17.71
C ALA A 131 -3.61 -10.48 -16.52
N LYS A 132 -3.06 -11.20 -15.53
CA LYS A 132 -2.38 -10.60 -14.37
C LYS A 132 -1.14 -9.80 -14.77
N ALA A 133 -0.34 -10.29 -15.70
CA ALA A 133 0.81 -9.57 -16.24
C ALA A 133 0.40 -8.28 -16.95
N SER A 134 -0.70 -8.33 -17.73
CA SER A 134 -1.26 -7.16 -18.43
C SER A 134 -1.84 -6.13 -17.46
N GLN A 135 -2.55 -6.58 -16.41
CA GLN A 135 -3.04 -5.72 -15.32
C GLN A 135 -1.88 -5.00 -14.63
N THR A 136 -0.82 -5.73 -14.29
CA THR A 136 0.38 -5.16 -13.66
C THR A 136 1.05 -4.11 -14.56
N ALA A 137 1.19 -4.40 -15.86
CA ALA A 137 1.76 -3.46 -16.82
C ALA A 137 0.89 -2.20 -16.97
N ALA A 138 -0.43 -2.35 -17.01
CA ALA A 138 -1.37 -1.22 -17.08
C ALA A 138 -1.29 -0.33 -15.82
N LEU A 139 -1.28 -0.93 -14.63
CA LEU A 139 -1.18 -0.19 -13.37
C LEU A 139 0.12 0.61 -13.25
N ALA A 140 1.24 0.02 -13.67
CA ALA A 140 2.54 0.71 -13.71
C ALA A 140 2.50 1.95 -14.63
N ALA A 141 1.79 1.86 -15.77
CA ALA A 141 1.65 2.97 -16.69
C ALA A 141 0.79 4.13 -16.15
N ILE A 142 -0.25 3.82 -15.38
CA ILE A 142 -1.09 4.86 -14.75
C ILE A 142 -0.25 5.73 -13.83
N LYS A 143 0.48 5.10 -12.91
CA LYS A 143 1.34 5.82 -11.97
C LYS A 143 2.41 6.63 -12.72
N ALA A 144 3.14 5.97 -13.62
CA ALA A 144 4.21 6.62 -14.38
C ALA A 144 3.70 7.80 -15.23
N HIS A 145 2.49 7.70 -15.82
CA HIS A 145 1.88 8.79 -16.58
C HIS A 145 1.61 10.02 -15.71
N LYS A 146 0.99 9.84 -14.54
CA LYS A 146 0.67 10.95 -13.65
C LYS A 146 1.92 11.61 -13.06
N ASP A 147 2.89 10.82 -12.63
CA ASP A 147 4.16 11.31 -12.12
C ASP A 147 4.91 12.12 -13.20
N ALA A 148 4.99 11.60 -14.43
CA ALA A 148 5.63 12.29 -15.56
C ALA A 148 4.90 13.57 -15.98
N LEU A 149 3.56 13.57 -15.93
CA LEU A 149 2.75 14.75 -16.23
C LEU A 149 3.04 15.90 -15.26
N PHE A 150 3.13 15.62 -13.98
CA PHE A 150 3.54 16.59 -12.96
C PHE A 150 4.99 17.04 -13.20
N ALA A 151 5.89 16.10 -13.42
CA ALA A 151 7.31 16.35 -13.63
C ALA A 151 7.55 17.31 -14.79
N GLN A 152 6.93 17.09 -15.96
CA GLN A 152 7.07 17.95 -17.13
C GLN A 152 6.69 19.42 -16.88
N ARG A 153 5.68 19.64 -16.02
CA ARG A 153 5.24 20.98 -15.65
C ARG A 153 6.25 21.65 -14.70
N LYS A 154 6.71 20.91 -13.70
CA LYS A 154 7.54 21.45 -12.62
C LYS A 154 9.01 21.62 -13.00
N ILE A 155 9.57 20.76 -13.85
CA ILE A 155 10.95 20.89 -14.34
C ILE A 155 11.17 22.29 -14.96
N LYS A 156 10.27 22.76 -15.82
CA LYS A 156 10.37 24.09 -16.43
C LYS A 156 10.30 25.24 -15.41
N GLU A 157 9.49 25.08 -14.38
CA GLU A 157 9.38 26.06 -13.28
C GLU A 157 10.69 26.13 -12.49
N ILE A 158 11.22 24.97 -12.09
CA ILE A 158 12.47 24.87 -11.34
C ILE A 158 13.65 25.41 -12.16
N GLU A 159 13.73 25.10 -13.44
CA GLU A 159 14.79 25.63 -14.33
C GLU A 159 14.80 27.16 -14.38
N ARG A 160 13.61 27.79 -14.43
CA ARG A 160 13.51 29.25 -14.39
C ARG A 160 13.99 29.80 -13.05
N MET A 161 13.62 29.15 -11.94
CA MET A 161 14.08 29.55 -10.60
C MET A 161 15.60 29.40 -10.48
N VAL A 162 16.14 28.24 -10.79
CA VAL A 162 17.59 27.98 -10.74
C VAL A 162 18.36 28.99 -11.61
N LYS A 163 17.92 29.23 -12.86
CA LYS A 163 18.56 30.19 -13.75
C LYS A 163 18.55 31.61 -13.21
N ARG A 164 17.47 32.01 -12.53
CA ARG A 164 17.37 33.36 -11.94
C ARG A 164 18.33 33.48 -10.76
N GLU A 165 18.30 32.55 -9.83
CA GLU A 165 19.13 32.60 -8.62
C GLU A 165 20.62 32.38 -8.95
N GLN A 166 20.95 31.61 -10.00
CA GLN A 166 22.31 31.44 -10.47
C GLN A 166 22.91 32.76 -10.98
N ARG A 167 22.12 33.60 -11.69
CA ARG A 167 22.58 34.91 -12.14
C ARG A 167 22.93 35.82 -10.96
N GLU A 168 22.21 35.74 -9.86
CA GLU A 168 22.55 36.51 -8.65
C GLU A 168 23.84 36.00 -8.00
N VAL A 169 24.03 34.69 -7.91
CA VAL A 169 25.30 34.11 -7.47
C VAL A 169 26.47 34.56 -8.35
N ASP A 170 26.30 34.55 -9.66
CA ASP A 170 27.32 35.02 -10.61
C ASP A 170 27.62 36.50 -10.44
N THR A 171 26.61 37.32 -10.16
CA THR A 171 26.79 38.78 -9.85
C THR A 171 27.59 38.96 -8.56
N LEU A 172 27.33 38.17 -7.52
CA LEU A 172 28.06 38.22 -6.26
C LEU A 172 29.51 37.73 -6.44
N LYS A 173 29.75 36.71 -7.26
CA LYS A 173 31.09 36.26 -7.63
C LYS A 173 31.87 37.36 -8.35
N ALA A 174 31.26 38.00 -9.35
CA ALA A 174 31.90 39.13 -10.05
C ALA A 174 32.18 40.34 -9.13
N LYS A 175 31.35 40.57 -8.11
CA LYS A 175 31.61 41.55 -7.06
C LYS A 175 32.81 41.13 -6.18
N GLN A 176 32.89 39.87 -5.82
CA GLN A 176 34.01 39.29 -5.07
C GLN A 176 35.33 39.43 -5.84
N ASP A 177 35.33 39.11 -7.14
CA ASP A 177 36.53 39.18 -8.00
C ASP A 177 37.05 40.63 -8.12
N ARG A 178 36.15 41.61 -8.13
CA ARG A 178 36.52 43.05 -8.19
C ARG A 178 37.01 43.60 -6.87
N LEU A 179 36.43 43.19 -5.75
CA LEU A 179 36.69 43.76 -4.43
C LEU A 179 37.69 42.93 -3.61
N GLY A 180 38.03 41.74 -4.08
CA GLY A 180 38.84 40.75 -3.36
C GLY A 180 38.11 40.02 -2.25
N VAL A 181 37.15 40.66 -1.58
CA VAL A 181 36.34 40.08 -0.49
C VAL A 181 34.90 40.57 -0.59
N LEU A 182 33.95 39.70 -0.26
CA LEU A 182 32.56 40.08 -0.01
C LEU A 182 32.40 40.53 1.46
N ASN A 183 31.46 41.41 1.74
CA ASN A 183 31.03 41.63 3.11
C ASN A 183 30.30 40.38 3.66
N SER A 184 30.17 40.29 4.97
CA SER A 184 29.56 39.16 5.68
C SER A 184 28.15 38.83 5.17
N ASP A 185 27.35 39.83 4.87
CA ASP A 185 25.95 39.66 4.44
C ASP A 185 25.87 39.15 3.00
N ASP A 186 26.67 39.67 2.08
CA ASP A 186 26.76 39.17 0.69
C ASP A 186 27.30 37.74 0.65
N GLU A 187 28.25 37.39 1.51
CA GLU A 187 28.77 36.02 1.59
C GLU A 187 27.72 35.04 2.14
N ALA A 188 27.01 35.40 3.20
CA ALA A 188 25.92 34.64 3.75
C ALA A 188 24.78 34.42 2.71
N TYR A 189 24.45 35.51 1.99
CA TYR A 189 23.44 35.45 0.94
C TYR A 189 23.84 34.56 -0.22
N LYS A 190 25.08 34.67 -0.72
CA LYS A 190 25.61 33.78 -1.76
C LYS A 190 25.51 32.32 -1.35
N LYS A 191 25.98 31.98 -0.13
CA LYS A 191 25.88 30.61 0.41
C LYS A 191 24.41 30.14 0.50
N GLY A 192 23.50 30.99 0.96
CA GLY A 192 22.07 30.70 1.01
C GLY A 192 21.49 30.38 -0.37
N LEU A 193 21.80 31.20 -1.40
CA LEU A 193 21.38 30.95 -2.77
C LEU A 193 21.96 29.64 -3.31
N GLU A 194 23.22 29.35 -3.08
CA GLU A 194 23.87 28.09 -3.51
C GLU A 194 23.18 26.87 -2.89
N VAL A 195 22.78 26.92 -1.62
CA VAL A 195 22.01 25.87 -0.95
C VAL A 195 20.62 25.70 -1.59
N VAL A 196 19.91 26.79 -1.88
CA VAL A 196 18.59 26.72 -2.54
C VAL A 196 18.71 26.14 -3.94
N ILE A 197 19.69 26.58 -4.73
CA ILE A 197 19.97 26.05 -6.08
C ILE A 197 20.25 24.56 -6.02
N TYR A 198 21.05 24.11 -5.05
CA TYR A 198 21.33 22.68 -4.86
C TYR A 198 20.05 21.88 -4.55
N LYS A 199 19.23 22.36 -3.58
CA LYS A 199 17.94 21.71 -3.24
C LYS A 199 17.01 21.64 -4.45
N LEU A 200 16.88 22.70 -5.23
CA LEU A 200 16.06 22.72 -6.45
C LEU A 200 16.59 21.78 -7.52
N SER A 201 17.90 21.70 -7.69
CA SER A 201 18.54 20.78 -8.65
C SER A 201 18.32 19.31 -8.28
N GLU A 202 18.36 18.98 -6.99
CA GLU A 202 18.04 17.62 -6.52
C GLU A 202 16.56 17.25 -6.77
N ILE A 203 15.64 18.21 -6.57
CA ILE A 203 14.22 17.99 -6.90
C ILE A 203 14.06 17.78 -8.40
N LYS A 204 14.67 18.66 -9.23
CA LYS A 204 14.64 18.53 -10.69
C LYS A 204 15.11 17.16 -11.16
N LYS A 205 16.23 16.69 -10.62
CA LYS A 205 16.77 15.36 -10.96
C LYS A 205 15.78 14.23 -10.67
N LYS A 206 15.10 14.26 -9.51
CA LYS A 206 14.06 13.28 -9.19
C LYS A 206 12.89 13.32 -10.17
N LEU A 207 12.47 14.51 -10.58
CA LEU A 207 11.42 14.68 -11.59
C LEU A 207 11.86 14.18 -12.98
N GLU A 208 13.11 14.37 -13.35
CA GLU A 208 13.68 13.82 -14.59
C GLU A 208 13.70 12.28 -14.56
N GLU A 209 14.03 11.68 -13.42
CA GLU A 209 13.96 10.23 -13.22
C GLU A 209 12.53 9.69 -13.42
N GLU A 210 11.49 10.43 -12.97
CA GLU A 210 10.08 10.07 -13.19
C GLU A 210 9.71 10.09 -14.69
N VAL A 211 10.19 11.07 -15.45
CA VAL A 211 10.00 11.13 -16.91
C VAL A 211 10.73 9.99 -17.62
N VAL A 212 11.94 9.65 -17.20
CA VAL A 212 12.70 8.51 -17.74
C VAL A 212 11.97 7.20 -17.49
N LEU A 213 11.46 7.00 -16.25
CA LEU A 213 10.66 5.82 -15.91
C LEU A 213 9.42 5.69 -16.79
N TYR A 214 8.70 6.80 -17.00
CA TYR A 214 7.55 6.83 -17.90
C TYR A 214 7.91 6.36 -19.32
N ARG A 215 9.01 6.88 -19.88
CA ARG A 215 9.49 6.47 -21.21
C ARG A 215 9.81 4.97 -21.28
N GLN A 216 10.43 4.45 -20.22
CA GLN A 216 10.74 3.01 -20.13
C GLN A 216 9.46 2.16 -20.07
N VAL A 217 8.47 2.57 -19.28
CA VAL A 217 7.19 1.85 -19.12
C VAL A 217 6.36 1.87 -20.40
N THR A 218 6.36 2.98 -21.15
CA THR A 218 5.51 3.16 -22.33
C THR A 218 6.23 2.89 -23.67
N ARG A 219 7.55 2.69 -23.62
CA ARG A 219 8.41 2.59 -24.81
C ARG A 219 8.26 3.78 -25.75
N ILE A 220 8.05 4.98 -25.18
CA ILE A 220 7.99 6.22 -25.95
C ILE A 220 9.38 6.86 -25.89
N ASP A 221 10.05 6.94 -27.04
CA ASP A 221 11.31 7.62 -27.19
C ASP A 221 11.10 8.93 -27.96
N SER A 222 10.62 9.95 -27.27
CA SER A 222 10.40 11.27 -27.86
C SER A 222 10.68 12.38 -26.85
N ASP A 223 11.59 13.29 -27.22
CA ASP A 223 11.88 14.50 -26.43
C ASP A 223 10.73 15.53 -26.49
N LYS A 224 9.90 15.46 -27.52
CA LYS A 224 8.74 16.34 -27.73
C LYS A 224 7.43 15.78 -27.21
N LEU A 225 7.52 14.82 -26.28
CA LEU A 225 6.35 14.19 -25.69
C LEU A 225 5.48 15.21 -24.96
N THR A 226 4.20 15.29 -25.33
CA THR A 226 3.20 16.07 -24.62
C THR A 226 2.19 15.12 -23.97
N LEU A 227 2.17 15.10 -22.64
CA LEU A 227 1.20 14.30 -21.89
C LEU A 227 -0.11 15.07 -21.73
N GLU A 228 -1.22 14.37 -21.88
CA GLU A 228 -2.55 14.94 -21.65
C GLU A 228 -2.98 14.75 -20.21
N GLY A 229 -3.25 15.88 -19.53
CA GLY A 229 -3.73 15.91 -18.16
C GLY A 229 -5.21 16.24 -18.03
N ARG A 230 -5.95 16.29 -19.15
CA ARG A 230 -7.38 16.59 -19.12
C ARG A 230 -8.21 15.35 -18.82
N ARG A 231 -9.04 15.44 -17.79
CA ARG A 231 -10.20 14.59 -17.50
C ARG A 231 -9.91 13.12 -17.15
N PHE A 232 -8.97 12.90 -16.25
CA PHE A 232 -9.00 11.67 -15.46
C PHE A 232 -9.95 11.76 -14.26
N TYR A 233 -10.43 12.96 -13.96
CA TYR A 233 -11.19 13.28 -12.77
C TYR A 233 -12.51 12.49 -12.65
N GLU A 234 -13.13 12.09 -13.74
CA GLU A 234 -14.38 11.29 -13.71
C GLU A 234 -14.16 9.83 -13.28
N MET A 235 -12.91 9.32 -13.34
CA MET A 235 -12.55 7.95 -12.95
C MET A 235 -11.51 7.90 -11.82
N ASP A 236 -11.09 9.04 -11.30
CA ASP A 236 -10.10 9.13 -10.21
C ASP A 236 -10.75 9.15 -8.82
N ASP A 237 -12.08 9.20 -8.76
CA ASP A 237 -12.85 9.12 -7.53
C ASP A 237 -13.74 7.87 -7.56
N LEU A 238 -13.83 7.18 -6.41
CA LEU A 238 -14.85 6.16 -6.23
C LEU A 238 -16.22 6.83 -6.08
N ASP A 239 -17.25 6.20 -6.66
CA ASP A 239 -18.63 6.58 -6.36
C ASP A 239 -18.85 6.48 -4.83
N ALA A 240 -19.29 7.58 -4.23
CA ALA A 240 -19.50 7.69 -2.78
C ALA A 240 -20.53 6.67 -2.22
N GLY A 241 -21.33 6.04 -3.09
CA GLY A 241 -22.26 4.99 -2.72
C GLY A 241 -21.63 3.59 -2.59
N LEU A 242 -20.45 3.36 -3.16
CA LEU A 242 -19.80 2.05 -3.18
C LEU A 242 -19.05 1.76 -1.88
N LYS A 243 -19.21 0.54 -1.38
CA LYS A 243 -18.59 0.03 -0.15
C LYS A 243 -17.68 -1.16 -0.47
N ALA A 244 -16.79 -1.50 0.43
CA ALA A 244 -15.92 -2.68 0.28
C ALA A 244 -16.70 -3.96 -0.03
N GLY A 245 -17.89 -4.14 0.57
CA GLY A 245 -18.78 -5.28 0.31
C GLY A 245 -19.27 -5.38 -1.13
N ASP A 246 -19.47 -4.27 -1.84
CA ASP A 246 -19.89 -4.29 -3.25
C ASP A 246 -18.77 -4.85 -4.15
N PHE A 247 -17.52 -4.50 -3.85
CA PHE A 247 -16.35 -5.05 -4.55
C PHE A 247 -16.12 -6.53 -4.22
N GLN A 248 -16.34 -6.95 -2.97
CA GLN A 248 -16.28 -8.35 -2.56
C GLN A 248 -17.33 -9.19 -3.30
N ALA A 249 -18.58 -8.70 -3.36
CA ALA A 249 -19.67 -9.36 -4.07
C ALA A 249 -19.38 -9.46 -5.57
N SER A 250 -18.87 -8.38 -6.18
CA SER A 250 -18.45 -8.37 -7.57
C SER A 250 -17.29 -9.32 -7.83
N ALA A 251 -16.30 -9.37 -6.94
CA ALA A 251 -15.19 -10.31 -7.04
C ALA A 251 -15.65 -11.75 -7.06
N PHE A 252 -16.55 -12.11 -6.15
CA PHE A 252 -17.14 -13.45 -6.11
C PHE A 252 -17.83 -13.82 -7.43
N ALA A 253 -18.59 -12.89 -8.03
CA ALA A 253 -19.33 -13.13 -9.25
C ALA A 253 -18.47 -13.18 -10.53
N ASN A 254 -17.35 -12.46 -10.58
CA ASN A 254 -16.64 -12.18 -11.82
C ASN A 254 -15.21 -12.69 -11.88
N ARG A 255 -14.55 -13.00 -10.74
CA ARG A 255 -13.15 -13.44 -10.75
C ARG A 255 -13.01 -14.87 -11.25
N GLN A 256 -11.98 -15.07 -12.05
CA GLN A 256 -11.70 -16.38 -12.66
C GLN A 256 -11.29 -17.42 -11.63
N GLU A 257 -10.70 -17.03 -10.51
CA GLU A 257 -10.27 -17.91 -9.42
C GLU A 257 -11.43 -18.72 -8.84
N PHE A 258 -12.64 -18.17 -8.82
CA PHE A 258 -13.83 -18.89 -8.35
C PHE A 258 -14.31 -20.01 -9.30
N LYS A 259 -13.85 -20.01 -10.57
CA LYS A 259 -14.12 -21.13 -11.49
C LYS A 259 -13.40 -22.42 -11.07
N LEU A 260 -12.34 -22.30 -10.26
CA LEU A 260 -11.66 -23.48 -9.70
C LEU A 260 -12.56 -24.28 -8.76
N ALA A 261 -13.64 -23.69 -8.24
CA ALA A 261 -14.64 -24.41 -7.45
C ALA A 261 -15.30 -25.54 -8.25
N ASP A 262 -15.54 -25.36 -9.54
CA ASP A 262 -16.12 -26.38 -10.43
C ASP A 262 -15.17 -27.58 -10.55
N GLU A 263 -13.86 -27.34 -10.61
CA GLU A 263 -12.83 -28.41 -10.63
C GLU A 263 -12.81 -29.21 -9.32
N LEU A 264 -13.24 -28.60 -8.21
CA LEU A 264 -13.36 -29.26 -6.91
C LEU A 264 -14.67 -30.04 -6.75
N ASN A 265 -15.55 -30.01 -7.75
CA ASN A 265 -16.91 -30.55 -7.68
C ASN A 265 -17.72 -29.98 -6.49
N ARG A 266 -17.52 -28.71 -6.17
CA ARG A 266 -18.19 -27.98 -5.09
C ARG A 266 -18.68 -26.64 -5.58
N GLN A 267 -19.90 -26.30 -5.13
CA GLN A 267 -20.44 -24.96 -5.33
C GLN A 267 -20.37 -24.20 -4.01
N TYR A 268 -19.86 -22.97 -4.08
CA TYR A 268 -19.84 -22.03 -2.96
C TYR A 268 -20.78 -20.88 -3.28
N SER A 269 -21.52 -20.40 -2.30
CA SER A 269 -22.25 -19.14 -2.39
C SER A 269 -21.40 -18.01 -1.78
N TYR A 270 -21.70 -16.78 -2.17
CA TYR A 270 -21.06 -15.59 -1.58
C TYR A 270 -21.20 -15.57 -0.05
N GLU A 271 -22.39 -15.90 0.47
CA GLU A 271 -22.64 -15.94 1.92
C GLU A 271 -21.87 -17.05 2.63
N GLN A 272 -21.63 -18.19 1.97
CA GLN A 272 -20.78 -19.23 2.54
C GLN A 272 -19.32 -18.76 2.67
N VAL A 273 -18.75 -18.13 1.65
CA VAL A 273 -17.38 -17.61 1.71
C VAL A 273 -17.28 -16.50 2.76
N ARG A 274 -18.30 -15.65 2.85
CA ARG A 274 -18.37 -14.61 3.87
C ARG A 274 -18.49 -15.17 5.29
N THR A 275 -19.25 -16.24 5.45
CA THR A 275 -19.34 -16.97 6.73
C THR A 275 -18.03 -17.63 7.12
N MET A 276 -17.30 -18.23 6.16
CA MET A 276 -15.95 -18.75 6.39
C MET A 276 -15.02 -17.63 6.89
N LEU A 277 -15.02 -16.49 6.19
CA LEU A 277 -14.19 -15.35 6.57
C LEU A 277 -14.50 -14.86 8.01
N ARG A 278 -15.78 -14.78 8.38
CA ARG A 278 -16.20 -14.39 9.73
C ARG A 278 -15.81 -15.42 10.78
N HIS A 279 -15.94 -16.70 10.45
CA HIS A 279 -15.57 -17.79 11.34
C HIS A 279 -14.07 -17.83 11.63
N GLU A 280 -13.25 -17.65 10.59
CA GLU A 280 -11.80 -17.65 10.73
C GLU A 280 -11.28 -16.34 11.35
N TYR A 281 -11.97 -15.23 11.08
CA TYR A 281 -11.59 -13.89 11.54
C TYR A 281 -12.78 -13.18 12.21
N PRO A 282 -13.12 -13.52 13.47
CA PRO A 282 -14.28 -12.95 14.17
C PRO A 282 -14.27 -11.42 14.29
N GLN A 283 -13.11 -10.79 14.14
CA GLN A 283 -12.98 -9.33 14.11
C GLN A 283 -13.79 -8.69 12.95
N VAL A 284 -13.93 -9.40 11.82
CA VAL A 284 -14.69 -8.93 10.66
C VAL A 284 -16.14 -8.65 11.02
N GLU A 285 -16.78 -9.52 11.79
CA GLU A 285 -18.17 -9.34 12.20
C GLU A 285 -18.35 -8.11 13.11
N ARG A 286 -17.43 -7.89 14.04
CA ARG A 286 -17.46 -6.69 14.90
C ARG A 286 -17.32 -5.40 14.12
N LEU A 287 -16.50 -5.40 13.08
CA LEU A 287 -16.26 -4.24 12.22
C LEU A 287 -17.46 -3.96 11.30
N GLU A 288 -18.13 -5.02 10.80
CA GLU A 288 -19.35 -4.87 9.98
C GLU A 288 -20.51 -4.25 10.79
N ILE A 289 -20.61 -4.56 12.09
CA ILE A 289 -21.66 -4.05 12.99
C ILE A 289 -21.39 -2.59 13.39
N ASN A 290 -20.13 -2.25 13.70
CA ASN A 290 -19.77 -0.95 14.24
C ASN A 290 -19.45 0.10 13.16
N GLY A 291 -19.43 -0.30 11.88
CA GLY A 291 -18.94 0.53 10.78
C GLY A 291 -17.41 0.57 10.73
N PHE A 292 -16.89 0.79 9.54
CA PHE A 292 -15.45 0.88 9.30
C PHE A 292 -15.02 2.34 9.46
N ASP A 293 -14.30 2.63 10.53
CA ASP A 293 -13.61 3.91 10.67
C ASP A 293 -12.21 3.79 10.07
N ILE A 294 -12.04 4.34 8.87
CA ILE A 294 -10.77 4.35 8.13
C ILE A 294 -9.69 5.15 8.87
N GLU A 295 -10.10 6.07 9.73
CA GLU A 295 -9.20 6.87 10.57
C GLU A 295 -8.76 6.09 11.81
N ASP A 296 -9.45 4.99 12.17
CA ASP A 296 -9.07 4.17 13.31
C ASP A 296 -7.78 3.37 13.01
N PRO A 297 -6.67 3.71 13.67
CA PRO A 297 -5.40 3.01 13.47
C PRO A 297 -5.45 1.55 13.96
N VAL A 298 -6.38 1.21 14.85
CA VAL A 298 -6.57 -0.17 15.35
C VAL A 298 -7.16 -1.02 14.23
N TYR A 299 -8.21 -0.54 13.58
CA TYR A 299 -8.82 -1.21 12.45
C TYR A 299 -7.81 -1.44 11.31
N LEU A 300 -7.08 -0.41 10.90
CA LEU A 300 -6.08 -0.54 9.83
C LEU A 300 -4.99 -1.55 10.19
N LYS A 301 -4.56 -1.58 11.44
CA LYS A 301 -3.56 -2.54 11.92
C LYS A 301 -4.11 -3.98 11.93
N GLU A 302 -5.34 -4.19 12.38
CA GLU A 302 -6.00 -5.50 12.35
C GLU A 302 -6.18 -6.00 10.91
N LEU A 303 -6.63 -5.13 10.00
CA LEU A 303 -6.76 -5.43 8.57
C LEU A 303 -5.41 -5.81 7.96
N GLN A 304 -4.36 -5.06 8.27
CA GLN A 304 -3.00 -5.36 7.82
C GLN A 304 -2.53 -6.73 8.34
N GLN A 305 -2.67 -6.97 9.64
CA GLN A 305 -2.25 -8.24 10.26
C GLN A 305 -3.00 -9.43 9.67
N ARG A 306 -4.31 -9.30 9.42
CA ARG A 306 -5.11 -10.33 8.75
C ARG A 306 -4.59 -10.61 7.34
N ALA A 307 -4.36 -9.57 6.55
CA ALA A 307 -3.84 -9.71 5.19
C ALA A 307 -2.46 -10.37 5.14
N ASP A 308 -1.57 -9.97 6.05
CA ASP A 308 -0.22 -10.53 6.18
C ASP A 308 -0.26 -12.02 6.58
N PHE A 309 -1.13 -12.36 7.52
CA PHE A 309 -1.34 -13.74 7.94
C PHE A 309 -1.89 -14.60 6.80
N GLN A 310 -2.99 -14.18 6.17
CA GLN A 310 -3.62 -14.91 5.07
C GLN A 310 -2.65 -15.12 3.90
N SER A 311 -1.85 -14.11 3.55
CA SER A 311 -0.85 -14.23 2.49
C SER A 311 0.14 -15.37 2.74
N ASN A 312 0.66 -15.46 3.97
CA ASN A 312 1.61 -16.53 4.37
C ASN A 312 0.93 -17.88 4.51
N TYR A 313 -0.27 -17.90 5.10
CA TYR A 313 -1.01 -19.13 5.36
C TYR A 313 -1.47 -19.79 4.06
N LEU A 314 -2.03 -19.00 3.13
CA LEU A 314 -2.41 -19.47 1.81
C LEU A 314 -1.22 -20.06 1.04
N ALA A 315 -0.08 -19.37 1.04
CA ALA A 315 1.13 -19.88 0.38
C ALA A 315 1.62 -21.22 0.99
N ASP A 316 1.52 -21.37 2.32
CA ASP A 316 1.86 -22.61 3.02
C ASP A 316 0.87 -23.74 2.71
N LYS A 317 -0.44 -23.47 2.65
CA LYS A 317 -1.48 -24.45 2.31
C LYS A 317 -1.29 -24.97 0.88
N VAL A 318 -1.06 -24.10 -0.07
CA VAL A 318 -0.78 -24.49 -1.46
C VAL A 318 0.49 -25.35 -1.54
N ARG A 319 1.55 -24.99 -0.82
CA ARG A 319 2.78 -25.80 -0.76
C ARG A 319 2.50 -27.20 -0.20
N GLN A 320 1.77 -27.30 0.92
CA GLN A 320 1.36 -28.59 1.51
C GLN A 320 0.58 -29.43 0.52
N TYR A 321 -0.35 -28.83 -0.23
CA TYR A 321 -1.08 -29.50 -1.31
C TYR A 321 -0.14 -30.03 -2.40
N MET A 322 0.82 -29.21 -2.85
CA MET A 322 1.74 -29.58 -3.92
C MET A 322 2.74 -30.67 -3.51
N GLU A 323 3.11 -30.71 -2.23
CA GLU A 323 4.01 -31.72 -1.66
C GLU A 323 3.29 -33.01 -1.24
N ALA A 324 1.96 -32.98 -1.14
CA ALA A 324 1.18 -34.15 -0.74
C ALA A 324 1.16 -35.24 -1.83
N GLY A 325 1.32 -36.47 -1.41
CA GLY A 325 1.11 -37.63 -2.28
C GLY A 325 -0.34 -37.75 -2.76
N ASN A 326 -0.58 -38.59 -3.77
CA ASN A 326 -1.91 -38.83 -4.31
C ASN A 326 -2.85 -39.46 -3.26
N GLY A 327 -4.12 -39.05 -3.22
CA GLY A 327 -5.13 -39.64 -2.34
C GLY A 327 -6.09 -38.65 -1.71
N GLY A 328 -6.85 -39.11 -0.72
CA GLY A 328 -7.87 -38.34 -0.03
C GLY A 328 -7.31 -37.12 0.70
N ALA A 329 -6.13 -37.26 1.31
CA ALA A 329 -5.44 -36.16 1.99
C ALA A 329 -5.12 -34.99 1.03
N ARG A 330 -4.63 -35.29 -0.18
CA ARG A 330 -4.36 -34.25 -1.20
C ARG A 330 -5.62 -33.51 -1.60
N ARG A 331 -6.76 -34.20 -1.75
CA ARG A 331 -8.05 -33.56 -2.08
C ARG A 331 -8.51 -32.63 -0.96
N ALA A 332 -8.37 -33.06 0.29
CA ALA A 332 -8.71 -32.21 1.45
C ALA A 332 -7.84 -30.93 1.49
N LEU A 333 -6.52 -31.06 1.29
CA LEU A 333 -5.60 -29.93 1.25
C LEU A 333 -5.90 -28.97 0.09
N ARG A 334 -6.29 -29.49 -1.10
CA ARG A 334 -6.69 -28.67 -2.24
C ARG A 334 -7.93 -27.83 -1.90
N GLN A 335 -8.90 -28.46 -1.24
CA GLN A 335 -10.11 -27.78 -0.81
C GLN A 335 -9.81 -26.69 0.23
N GLU A 336 -9.04 -27.03 1.29
CA GLU A 336 -8.63 -26.06 2.31
C GLU A 336 -7.88 -24.86 1.69
N ALA A 337 -6.96 -25.12 0.75
CA ALA A 337 -6.24 -24.07 0.06
C ALA A 337 -7.17 -23.19 -0.82
N PHE A 338 -8.20 -23.77 -1.42
CA PHE A 338 -9.21 -23.01 -2.17
C PHE A 338 -10.07 -22.14 -1.23
N GLU A 339 -10.54 -22.68 -0.13
CA GLU A 339 -11.35 -21.95 0.87
C GLU A 339 -10.56 -20.75 1.43
N GLU A 340 -9.27 -20.96 1.74
CA GLU A 340 -8.39 -19.89 2.16
C GLU A 340 -8.14 -18.85 1.03
N MET A 341 -7.99 -19.29 -0.21
CA MET A 341 -7.88 -18.38 -1.35
C MET A 341 -9.16 -17.54 -1.52
N ALA A 342 -10.33 -18.13 -1.34
CA ALA A 342 -11.60 -17.44 -1.44
C ALA A 342 -11.74 -16.36 -0.36
N THR A 343 -11.39 -16.66 0.89
CA THR A 343 -11.40 -15.68 1.99
C THR A 343 -10.33 -14.61 1.79
N ALA A 344 -9.15 -14.97 1.28
CA ALA A 344 -8.07 -14.03 0.95
C ALA A 344 -8.50 -13.03 -0.17
N ILE A 345 -9.29 -13.46 -1.15
CA ILE A 345 -9.87 -12.60 -2.18
C ILE A 345 -10.81 -11.55 -1.56
N MET A 346 -11.64 -11.94 -0.59
CA MET A 346 -12.51 -10.99 0.12
C MET A 346 -11.69 -9.96 0.88
N THR A 347 -10.67 -10.41 1.61
CA THR A 347 -9.75 -9.51 2.33
C THR A 347 -8.97 -8.61 1.36
N GLN A 348 -8.54 -9.11 0.20
CA GLN A 348 -7.85 -8.30 -0.82
C GLN A 348 -8.69 -7.11 -1.27
N ASN A 349 -10.00 -7.32 -1.51
CA ASN A 349 -10.89 -6.24 -1.90
C ASN A 349 -11.09 -5.21 -0.78
N GLU A 350 -11.20 -5.66 0.47
CA GLU A 350 -11.30 -4.79 1.63
C GLU A 350 -10.01 -3.95 1.82
N VAL A 351 -8.84 -4.58 1.73
CA VAL A 351 -7.55 -3.89 1.80
C VAL A 351 -7.41 -2.87 0.66
N ALA A 352 -7.75 -3.27 -0.58
CA ALA A 352 -7.66 -2.39 -1.74
C ALA A 352 -8.60 -1.18 -1.61
N TYR A 353 -9.83 -1.38 -1.12
CA TYR A 353 -10.76 -0.29 -0.84
C TYR A 353 -10.19 0.68 0.19
N ASN A 354 -9.64 0.18 1.29
CA ASN A 354 -9.02 1.01 2.33
C ASN A 354 -7.77 1.74 1.85
N VAL A 355 -7.00 1.16 0.92
CA VAL A 355 -5.88 1.85 0.26
C VAL A 355 -6.36 3.09 -0.49
N VAL A 356 -7.48 2.98 -1.22
CA VAL A 356 -8.07 4.12 -1.95
C VAL A 356 -8.55 5.19 -0.97
N MET A 357 -9.34 4.79 0.02
CA MET A 357 -9.90 5.73 1.00
C MET A 357 -8.83 6.44 1.82
N ARG A 358 -7.74 5.73 2.17
CA ARG A 358 -6.61 6.35 2.86
C ARG A 358 -5.89 7.37 1.99
N ALA A 359 -5.76 7.12 0.69
CA ALA A 359 -5.17 8.07 -0.23
C ALA A 359 -5.97 9.38 -0.32
N ASP A 360 -7.30 9.33 -0.17
CA ASP A 360 -8.15 10.52 -0.10
C ASP A 360 -7.83 11.38 1.13
N LEU A 361 -7.73 10.76 2.30
CA LEU A 361 -7.37 11.47 3.54
C LEU A 361 -5.96 12.09 3.46
N ASP A 362 -5.00 11.35 2.90
CA ASP A 362 -3.64 11.84 2.74
C ASP A 362 -3.57 13.00 1.73
N ASP A 363 -4.38 12.97 0.65
CA ASP A 363 -4.49 14.06 -0.33
C ASP A 363 -5.10 15.31 0.31
N GLU A 364 -6.18 15.19 1.08
CA GLU A 364 -6.80 16.30 1.80
C GLU A 364 -5.81 16.95 2.78
N ALA A 365 -5.10 16.13 3.58
CA ALA A 365 -4.11 16.60 4.54
C ALA A 365 -2.95 17.36 3.88
N VAL A 366 -2.43 16.86 2.76
CA VAL A 366 -1.35 17.51 2.02
C VAL A 366 -1.84 18.79 1.34
N ASN A 367 -3.04 18.79 0.74
CA ASN A 367 -3.61 19.98 0.10
C ASN A 367 -3.87 21.09 1.11
N LYS A 368 -4.29 20.79 2.34
CA LYS A 368 -4.39 21.76 3.43
C LYS A 368 -3.04 22.42 3.72
N ARG A 369 -1.98 21.63 3.86
CA ARG A 369 -0.61 22.14 4.07
C ARG A 369 -0.13 23.02 2.90
N ILE A 370 -0.44 22.61 1.67
CA ILE A 370 -0.14 23.40 0.46
C ILE A 370 -0.84 24.75 0.51
N ALA A 371 -2.12 24.80 0.88
CA ALA A 371 -2.89 26.03 0.99
C ALA A 371 -2.32 26.97 2.07
N GLU A 372 -1.97 26.43 3.24
CA GLU A 372 -1.34 27.17 4.34
C GLU A 372 0.02 27.75 3.91
N LEU A 373 0.85 26.94 3.26
CA LEU A 373 2.17 27.40 2.80
C LEU A 373 2.06 28.44 1.67
N LYS A 374 1.12 28.28 0.74
CA LYS A 374 0.83 29.30 -0.29
C LYS A 374 0.40 30.63 0.33
N LYS A 375 -0.41 30.61 1.38
CA LYS A 375 -0.80 31.80 2.12
C LYS A 375 0.42 32.45 2.77
N THR A 376 1.27 31.69 3.45
CA THR A 376 2.50 32.20 4.08
C THR A 376 3.44 32.82 3.05
N ILE A 377 3.64 32.20 1.90
CA ILE A 377 4.45 32.73 0.80
C ILE A 377 3.86 34.04 0.29
N ALA A 378 2.55 34.12 0.05
CA ALA A 378 1.88 35.33 -0.45
C ALA A 378 1.96 36.50 0.55
N GLU A 379 1.88 36.22 1.86
CA GLU A 379 2.09 37.20 2.92
C GLU A 379 3.55 37.64 2.98
N GLY A 380 4.50 36.72 2.85
CA GLY A 380 5.93 36.97 2.77
C GLY A 380 6.26 37.89 1.56
N GLU A 381 5.70 37.59 0.39
CA GLU A 381 5.87 38.43 -0.81
C GLU A 381 5.34 39.86 -0.64
N LYS A 382 4.20 40.04 0.03
CA LYS A 382 3.63 41.35 0.31
C LYS A 382 4.46 42.15 1.31
N ARG A 383 5.04 41.50 2.29
CA ARG A 383 5.88 42.12 3.33
C ARG A 383 7.34 42.24 2.92
N TYR A 384 7.68 41.75 1.75
CA TYR A 384 9.05 41.71 1.27
C TYR A 384 9.62 43.13 1.18
N ARG A 385 10.58 43.40 2.05
CA ARG A 385 11.49 44.55 1.93
C ARG A 385 12.83 43.98 1.45
N PRO A 386 13.55 44.65 0.55
CA PRO A 386 14.83 44.17 0.05
C PRO A 386 15.80 43.92 1.21
N GLY A 387 15.87 42.68 1.68
CA GLY A 387 16.78 42.21 2.73
C GLY A 387 17.20 40.77 2.44
N VAL A 388 18.49 40.50 2.65
CA VAL A 388 19.15 39.26 2.26
C VAL A 388 18.48 38.00 2.84
N ASN A 389 18.21 38.00 4.13
CA ASN A 389 17.66 36.82 4.83
C ASN A 389 16.21 36.55 4.40
N GLN A 390 15.38 37.59 4.23
CA GLN A 390 13.97 37.41 3.84
C GLN A 390 13.82 36.74 2.46
N LYS A 391 14.75 37.00 1.53
CA LYS A 391 14.70 36.39 0.19
C LYS A 391 15.06 34.90 0.25
N ILE A 392 16.06 34.52 1.04
CA ILE A 392 16.42 33.12 1.21
C ILE A 392 15.26 32.35 1.84
N ASP A 393 14.67 32.84 2.93
CA ASP A 393 13.51 32.23 3.59
C ASP A 393 12.34 32.03 2.62
N LEU A 394 12.05 33.05 1.78
CA LEU A 394 11.00 32.93 0.78
C LEU A 394 11.30 31.88 -0.31
N LEU A 395 12.55 31.77 -0.73
CA LEU A 395 12.99 30.75 -1.70
C LEU A 395 12.95 29.35 -1.09
N GLU A 396 13.30 29.20 0.19
CA GLU A 396 13.18 27.93 0.90
C GLU A 396 11.72 27.49 1.05
N GLN A 397 10.81 28.44 1.37
CA GLN A 397 9.38 28.16 1.42
C GLN A 397 8.83 27.75 0.04
N LYS A 398 9.25 28.41 -1.05
CA LYS A 398 8.89 28.01 -2.42
C LYS A 398 9.42 26.62 -2.78
N THR A 399 10.63 26.31 -2.34
CA THR A 399 11.23 24.98 -2.54
C THR A 399 10.45 23.92 -1.75
N ALA A 400 10.06 24.20 -0.51
CA ALA A 400 9.20 23.34 0.29
C ALA A 400 7.82 23.14 -0.36
N LEU A 401 7.23 24.19 -0.94
CA LEU A 401 5.97 24.11 -1.67
C LEU A 401 6.06 23.16 -2.86
N ILE A 402 7.12 23.22 -3.66
CA ILE A 402 7.34 22.31 -4.78
C ILE A 402 7.41 20.85 -4.30
N ASN A 403 8.06 20.59 -3.17
CA ASN A 403 8.12 19.25 -2.57
C ASN A 403 6.74 18.75 -2.10
N LEU A 404 5.93 19.61 -1.47
CA LEU A 404 4.57 19.26 -1.06
C LEU A 404 3.66 19.01 -2.27
N GLU A 405 3.75 19.84 -3.32
CA GLU A 405 2.99 19.64 -4.55
C GLU A 405 3.42 18.34 -5.27
N ARG A 406 4.70 17.95 -5.19
CA ARG A 406 5.18 16.66 -5.68
C ARG A 406 4.57 15.53 -4.86
N GLN A 407 4.56 15.63 -3.53
CA GLN A 407 3.92 14.64 -2.67
C GLN A 407 2.44 14.48 -2.97
N ALA A 408 1.68 15.58 -3.13
CA ALA A 408 0.28 15.55 -3.51
C ALA A 408 0.08 14.83 -4.87
N SER A 409 0.91 15.15 -5.87
CA SER A 409 0.86 14.48 -7.17
C SER A 409 1.11 12.98 -7.08
N GLN A 410 2.05 12.55 -6.23
CA GLN A 410 2.34 11.13 -6.00
C GLN A 410 1.17 10.42 -5.32
N ILE A 411 0.54 11.03 -4.32
CA ILE A 411 -0.67 10.48 -3.67
C ILE A 411 -1.79 10.32 -4.70
N LEU A 412 -2.05 11.32 -5.53
CA LEU A 412 -3.06 11.23 -6.60
C LEU A 412 -2.73 10.16 -7.64
N ALA A 413 -1.46 9.98 -7.99
CA ALA A 413 -1.03 8.93 -8.91
C ALA A 413 -1.27 7.54 -8.30
N GLU A 414 -0.97 7.37 -7.02
CA GLU A 414 -1.20 6.12 -6.28
C GLU A 414 -2.70 5.84 -6.10
N LYS A 415 -3.50 6.86 -5.77
CA LYS A 415 -4.96 6.74 -5.70
C LYS A 415 -5.53 6.25 -7.03
N ALA A 416 -5.15 6.90 -8.14
CA ALA A 416 -5.62 6.51 -9.47
C ALA A 416 -5.23 5.06 -9.83
N MET A 417 -4.04 4.64 -9.48
CA MET A 417 -3.59 3.24 -9.63
C MET A 417 -4.40 2.31 -8.73
N ALA A 418 -4.63 2.67 -7.47
CA ALA A 418 -5.33 1.85 -6.49
C ALA A 418 -6.81 1.63 -6.87
N ILE A 419 -7.50 2.64 -7.40
CA ILE A 419 -8.89 2.51 -7.89
C ILE A 419 -8.94 1.47 -9.02
N ARG A 420 -8.03 1.52 -9.99
CA ARG A 420 -8.01 0.54 -11.09
C ARG A 420 -7.62 -0.86 -10.61
N ALA A 421 -6.70 -0.95 -9.67
CA ALA A 421 -6.38 -2.21 -9.02
C ALA A 421 -7.59 -2.80 -8.31
N LEU A 422 -8.37 -1.98 -7.60
CA LEU A 422 -9.62 -2.40 -6.94
C LEU A 422 -10.63 -2.95 -7.95
N TYR A 423 -10.80 -2.32 -9.13
CA TYR A 423 -11.65 -2.87 -10.19
C TYR A 423 -11.14 -4.23 -10.71
N PHE A 424 -9.83 -4.38 -10.90
CA PHE A 424 -9.24 -5.67 -11.27
C PHE A 424 -9.45 -6.73 -10.18
N TYR A 425 -9.32 -6.36 -8.93
CA TYR A 425 -9.61 -7.26 -7.80
C TYR A 425 -11.10 -7.58 -7.64
N ALA A 426 -11.98 -6.71 -8.07
CA ALA A 426 -13.41 -6.97 -8.17
C ALA A 426 -13.82 -7.83 -9.39
N GLY A 427 -12.87 -8.26 -10.21
CA GLY A 427 -13.08 -9.18 -11.32
C GLY A 427 -13.13 -8.53 -12.71
N PHE A 428 -12.96 -7.21 -12.82
CA PHE A 428 -12.82 -6.56 -14.12
C PHE A 428 -11.54 -7.03 -14.82
N ASN A 429 -11.68 -7.63 -15.99
CA ASN A 429 -10.54 -8.09 -16.79
C ASN A 429 -10.75 -7.80 -18.27
N PRO A 430 -10.29 -6.66 -18.78
CA PRO A 430 -10.37 -6.33 -20.19
C PRO A 430 -9.32 -7.04 -21.06
N PHE A 431 -8.33 -7.70 -20.44
CA PHE A 431 -7.16 -8.22 -21.14
C PHE A 431 -7.38 -9.65 -21.62
N THR A 432 -7.67 -9.78 -22.89
CA THR A 432 -7.64 -11.07 -23.58
C THR A 432 -6.34 -11.20 -24.40
N PRO A 433 -5.85 -12.41 -24.70
CA PRO A 433 -4.67 -12.58 -25.54
C PRO A 433 -4.78 -11.84 -26.88
N LYS A 434 -5.94 -11.90 -27.51
CA LYS A 434 -6.23 -11.20 -28.77
C LYS A 434 -6.14 -9.67 -28.64
N LEU A 435 -6.58 -9.11 -27.51
CA LEU A 435 -6.50 -7.67 -27.27
C LEU A 435 -5.07 -7.22 -27.03
N THR A 436 -4.27 -7.99 -26.28
CA THR A 436 -2.89 -7.61 -25.97
C THR A 436 -1.98 -7.59 -27.22
N GLU A 437 -2.35 -8.32 -28.26
CA GLU A 437 -1.66 -8.33 -29.56
C GLU A 437 -2.13 -7.22 -30.50
N ALA A 438 -3.28 -6.60 -30.23
CA ALA A 438 -3.89 -5.58 -31.08
C ALA A 438 -3.02 -4.30 -31.18
N PRO A 439 -3.27 -3.40 -32.16
CA PRO A 439 -2.67 -2.08 -32.20
C PRO A 439 -2.94 -1.26 -30.94
N VAL A 440 -2.00 -0.39 -30.56
CA VAL A 440 -2.10 0.45 -29.35
C VAL A 440 -3.42 1.23 -29.30
N LYS A 441 -3.87 1.75 -30.46
CA LYS A 441 -5.12 2.50 -30.56
C LYS A 441 -6.34 1.66 -30.16
N ASP A 442 -6.36 0.39 -30.56
CA ASP A 442 -7.50 -0.51 -30.30
C ASP A 442 -7.50 -0.94 -28.83
N ILE A 443 -6.31 -1.23 -28.28
CA ILE A 443 -6.16 -1.51 -26.84
C ILE A 443 -6.64 -0.29 -26.03
N SER A 444 -6.16 0.92 -26.38
CA SER A 444 -6.55 2.16 -25.70
C SER A 444 -8.06 2.42 -25.78
N GLY A 445 -8.67 2.23 -26.97
CA GLY A 445 -10.11 2.38 -27.16
C GLY A 445 -10.93 1.41 -26.30
N ASN A 446 -10.53 0.14 -26.27
CA ASN A 446 -11.20 -0.87 -25.44
C ASN A 446 -11.05 -0.59 -23.94
N LEU A 447 -9.86 -0.19 -23.48
CA LEU A 447 -9.66 0.19 -22.08
C LEU A 447 -10.54 1.37 -21.68
N LYS A 448 -10.65 2.38 -22.54
CA LYS A 448 -11.50 3.55 -22.30
C LYS A 448 -12.97 3.19 -22.17
N VAL A 449 -13.49 2.35 -23.06
CA VAL A 449 -14.86 1.85 -22.99
C VAL A 449 -15.06 0.99 -21.75
N GLY A 450 -14.16 0.04 -21.50
CA GLY A 450 -14.25 -0.88 -20.38
C GLY A 450 -14.29 -0.17 -19.02
N PHE A 451 -13.40 0.77 -18.77
CA PHE A 451 -13.40 1.51 -17.50
C PHE A 451 -14.61 2.46 -17.36
N ASN A 452 -15.15 2.97 -18.44
CA ASN A 452 -16.29 3.89 -18.37
C ASN A 452 -17.66 3.20 -18.33
N LYS A 453 -17.79 2.00 -18.90
CA LYS A 453 -19.07 1.31 -19.03
C LYS A 453 -19.08 -0.04 -18.33
N ASP A 454 -18.15 -0.92 -18.68
CA ASP A 454 -18.18 -2.32 -18.25
C ASP A 454 -17.95 -2.46 -16.73
N VAL A 455 -17.14 -1.58 -16.13
CA VAL A 455 -16.94 -1.54 -14.66
C VAL A 455 -18.23 -1.19 -13.93
N VAL A 456 -18.97 -0.18 -14.43
CA VAL A 456 -20.25 0.24 -13.84
C VAL A 456 -21.27 -0.88 -13.95
N GLU A 457 -21.37 -1.52 -15.11
CA GLU A 457 -22.29 -2.65 -15.33
C GLU A 457 -21.90 -3.86 -14.47
N MET A 458 -20.60 -4.12 -14.28
CA MET A 458 -20.09 -5.20 -13.44
C MET A 458 -20.48 -4.98 -11.97
N LEU A 459 -20.27 -3.78 -11.44
CA LEU A 459 -20.61 -3.44 -10.05
C LEU A 459 -22.12 -3.35 -9.81
N ALA A 460 -22.91 -2.99 -10.83
CA ALA A 460 -24.36 -2.95 -10.77
C ALA A 460 -25.02 -4.34 -10.80
N LYS A 461 -24.32 -5.38 -11.28
CA LYS A 461 -24.78 -6.77 -11.19
C LYS A 461 -24.72 -7.20 -9.73
N LYS A 462 -25.78 -6.93 -8.99
CA LYS A 462 -25.96 -7.48 -7.65
C LYS A 462 -25.83 -9.00 -7.74
N VAL A 463 -25.03 -9.58 -6.86
CA VAL A 463 -25.07 -11.04 -6.64
C VAL A 463 -26.53 -11.40 -6.45
N PRO A 464 -27.09 -12.37 -7.20
CA PRO A 464 -28.46 -12.79 -7.00
C PRO A 464 -28.61 -13.12 -5.52
N GLN A 465 -29.40 -12.33 -4.80
CA GLN A 465 -29.81 -12.73 -3.46
C GLN A 465 -30.59 -14.01 -3.64
N PRO A 466 -30.33 -15.08 -2.87
CA PRO A 466 -31.12 -16.28 -2.95
C PRO A 466 -32.57 -15.87 -2.78
N GLU A 467 -33.42 -16.19 -3.76
CA GLU A 467 -34.83 -15.80 -3.83
C GLU A 467 -35.67 -16.33 -2.66
N THR A 468 -35.11 -17.14 -1.84
CA THR A 468 -35.71 -17.64 -0.61
C THR A 468 -34.83 -17.18 0.57
N PRO A 469 -35.37 -16.37 1.51
CA PRO A 469 -34.76 -16.35 2.83
C PRO A 469 -34.74 -17.82 3.25
N LEU A 470 -33.54 -18.39 3.41
CA LEU A 470 -33.37 -19.64 4.11
C LEU A 470 -34.33 -19.55 5.29
N LYS A 471 -35.38 -20.38 5.30
CA LYS A 471 -36.18 -20.56 6.51
C LYS A 471 -35.12 -20.82 7.54
N THR A 472 -34.84 -19.81 8.34
CA THR A 472 -34.11 -19.99 9.58
C THR A 472 -34.94 -21.01 10.32
N GLU A 473 -34.63 -22.31 10.13
CA GLU A 473 -34.88 -23.22 11.20
C GLU A 473 -34.29 -22.46 12.36
N LYS A 474 -35.13 -22.15 13.32
CA LYS A 474 -34.71 -21.63 14.61
C LYS A 474 -33.76 -22.67 15.16
N ASN A 475 -32.55 -22.69 14.63
CA ASN A 475 -31.46 -23.40 15.24
C ASN A 475 -31.28 -22.72 16.56
N ASP A 476 -31.45 -23.49 17.61
CA ASP A 476 -31.34 -23.19 19.01
C ASP A 476 -29.94 -22.62 19.39
N TRP A 477 -29.46 -21.61 18.66
CA TRP A 477 -28.24 -20.87 18.98
C TRP A 477 -28.37 -20.16 20.33
N ALA A 478 -29.61 -19.82 20.73
CA ALA A 478 -29.88 -19.32 22.06
C ALA A 478 -29.57 -20.34 23.20
N LYS A 479 -29.35 -21.63 22.83
CA LYS A 479 -28.85 -22.64 23.78
C LYS A 479 -27.33 -22.77 23.80
N GLN A 480 -26.63 -22.24 22.79
CA GLN A 480 -25.16 -22.24 22.76
C GLN A 480 -24.53 -21.09 23.55
N ASP A 481 -25.24 -19.98 23.79
CA ASP A 481 -24.74 -18.91 24.65
C ASP A 481 -24.44 -19.37 26.10
N ASN A 482 -25.03 -20.48 26.51
CA ASN A 482 -24.78 -21.08 27.82
C ASN A 482 -23.43 -21.81 27.97
N TRP A 483 -22.70 -22.10 26.84
CA TRP A 483 -21.39 -22.73 26.96
C TRP A 483 -20.28 -21.72 27.28
N LEU A 484 -20.42 -20.49 26.80
CA LEU A 484 -19.49 -19.39 27.11
C LEU A 484 -19.60 -18.97 28.58
N GLU A 485 -20.82 -18.88 29.10
CA GLU A 485 -21.07 -18.68 30.53
C GLU A 485 -20.52 -19.83 31.39
N LYS A 486 -20.72 -21.08 30.96
CA LYS A 486 -20.16 -22.26 31.64
C LYS A 486 -18.64 -22.33 31.60
N LEU A 487 -18.02 -21.85 30.50
CA LEU A 487 -16.56 -21.76 30.37
C LEU A 487 -15.99 -20.66 31.30
N LEU A 488 -16.75 -19.58 31.49
CA LEU A 488 -16.41 -18.48 32.41
C LEU A 488 -16.62 -18.88 33.88
N GLU A 489 -17.56 -19.81 34.15
CA GLU A 489 -17.81 -20.34 35.51
C GLU A 489 -16.84 -21.46 35.90
N GLY A 490 -15.98 -21.92 35.04
CA GLY A 490 -14.90 -22.88 35.36
C GLY A 490 -15.34 -24.32 35.65
N LYS A 491 -16.56 -24.70 35.26
CA LYS A 491 -17.14 -26.01 35.66
C LYS A 491 -17.00 -27.16 34.65
N ASP A 492 -16.63 -26.92 33.41
CA ASP A 492 -16.36 -28.01 32.45
C ASP A 492 -15.17 -27.71 31.56
N LYS A 493 -14.06 -28.41 31.78
CA LYS A 493 -12.94 -28.51 30.85
C LYS A 493 -13.10 -29.76 29.97
N PRO A 494 -13.44 -29.65 28.69
CA PRO A 494 -13.25 -30.77 27.78
C PRO A 494 -11.76 -30.88 27.47
N GLN A 495 -11.17 -32.01 27.83
CA GLN A 495 -9.71 -32.26 27.72
C GLN A 495 -9.18 -32.44 26.29
N SER A 496 -10.00 -32.43 25.24
CA SER A 496 -9.55 -32.84 23.89
C SER A 496 -9.54 -31.70 22.83
N GLU A 497 -10.19 -30.55 23.04
CA GLU A 497 -10.24 -29.49 22.02
C GLU A 497 -9.27 -28.32 22.25
N SER A 498 -8.61 -28.27 23.41
CA SER A 498 -7.66 -27.18 23.73
C SER A 498 -6.37 -27.19 22.89
N VAL A 499 -6.12 -28.25 22.12
CA VAL A 499 -4.86 -28.42 21.35
C VAL A 499 -4.90 -27.64 20.02
N ASN A 500 -6.08 -27.46 19.41
CA ASN A 500 -6.18 -26.75 18.13
C ASN A 500 -6.16 -25.24 18.26
N ILE A 501 -6.77 -24.69 19.31
CA ILE A 501 -6.76 -23.23 19.55
C ILE A 501 -5.35 -22.72 19.86
N ARG A 502 -4.50 -23.50 20.53
CA ARG A 502 -3.10 -23.13 20.83
C ARG A 502 -2.20 -23.07 19.59
N ARG A 503 -2.49 -23.79 18.51
CA ARG A 503 -1.70 -23.71 17.26
C ARG A 503 -1.96 -22.42 16.48
N TYR A 504 -3.15 -21.86 16.57
CA TYR A 504 -3.51 -20.60 15.92
C TYR A 504 -3.06 -19.35 16.70
N VAL A 505 -2.84 -19.48 17.99
CA VAL A 505 -2.50 -18.37 18.91
C VAL A 505 -0.99 -18.18 19.10
N GLY A 506 -0.17 -19.04 18.49
CA GLY A 506 1.26 -19.14 18.77
C GLY A 506 2.13 -17.89 18.50
N ASN A 507 1.62 -16.85 17.81
CA ASN A 507 2.35 -15.60 17.56
C ASN A 507 1.46 -14.34 17.59
N PHE A 508 0.19 -14.47 17.96
CA PHE A 508 -0.66 -13.32 18.24
C PHE A 508 -0.76 -13.13 19.74
N GLU A 509 -0.22 -12.04 20.26
CA GLU A 509 -0.75 -11.50 21.50
C GLU A 509 -2.20 -11.12 21.21
N LEU A 510 -3.13 -11.99 21.54
CA LEU A 510 -4.56 -11.69 21.55
C LEU A 510 -4.77 -10.49 22.46
N TYR A 511 -5.07 -9.36 21.87
CA TYR A 511 -5.63 -8.25 22.58
C TYR A 511 -7.09 -8.59 22.91
N GLU A 512 -7.30 -9.43 23.91
CA GLU A 512 -8.61 -9.65 24.49
C GLU A 512 -9.09 -8.36 25.16
N GLY A 513 -10.19 -7.77 24.70
CA GLY A 513 -10.81 -6.61 25.31
C GLY A 513 -11.12 -6.81 26.81
N ALA A 514 -11.32 -8.06 27.24
CA ALA A 514 -11.51 -8.44 28.64
C ALA A 514 -10.21 -8.40 29.48
N VAL A 515 -9.02 -8.45 28.86
CA VAL A 515 -7.73 -8.43 29.59
C VAL A 515 -7.29 -7.00 29.88
N TYR A 516 -7.78 -6.01 29.12
CA TYR A 516 -7.41 -4.60 29.33
C TYR A 516 -7.80 -4.05 30.71
N ASN A 517 -8.90 -4.48 31.27
CA ASN A 517 -9.32 -4.05 32.61
C ASN A 517 -8.41 -4.57 33.75
N LYS A 518 -7.45 -5.46 33.46
CA LYS A 518 -6.50 -6.00 34.45
C LYS A 518 -5.09 -5.44 34.34
N ARG A 519 -4.81 -4.54 33.41
CA ARG A 519 -3.47 -3.95 33.29
C ARG A 519 -3.24 -2.95 34.41
N LYS A 520 -2.27 -3.27 35.24
CA LYS A 520 -1.96 -2.53 36.47
C LYS A 520 -0.89 -1.45 36.27
N ILE A 521 -0.31 -1.35 35.07
CA ILE A 521 0.83 -0.46 34.80
C ILE A 521 0.56 0.34 33.54
N MET A 522 0.72 1.67 33.65
CA MET A 522 0.70 2.60 32.53
C MET A 522 2.06 3.31 32.44
N GLN A 523 2.74 3.14 31.30
CA GLN A 523 3.98 3.85 31.01
C GLN A 523 3.68 5.12 30.22
N LEU A 524 4.14 6.26 30.72
CA LEU A 524 3.94 7.59 30.13
C LEU A 524 5.11 8.07 29.27
N GLY A 525 6.31 7.53 29.50
CA GLY A 525 7.48 7.90 28.72
C GLY A 525 8.71 7.06 29.04
N SER A 526 9.76 7.23 28.22
CA SER A 526 11.08 6.64 28.44
C SER A 526 12.16 7.67 28.15
N TYR A 527 13.06 7.91 29.10
CA TYR A 527 14.03 9.00 29.09
C TYR A 527 15.44 8.47 29.27
N ARG A 528 16.42 9.17 28.72
CA ARG A 528 17.85 8.84 28.94
C ARG A 528 18.37 9.29 30.30
N GLN A 529 17.73 10.28 30.90
CA GLN A 529 18.08 10.85 32.20
C GLN A 529 16.84 10.82 33.11
N LYS A 530 17.04 10.59 34.40
CA LYS A 530 15.96 10.52 35.38
C LYS A 530 15.27 11.87 35.56
N GLU A 531 16.03 12.93 35.53
CA GLU A 531 15.60 14.32 35.70
C GLU A 531 14.56 14.71 34.65
N ASN A 532 14.69 14.20 33.43
CA ASN A 532 13.73 14.43 32.35
C ASN A 532 12.39 13.74 32.63
N ALA A 533 12.39 12.55 33.24
CA ALA A 533 11.16 11.87 33.65
C ALA A 533 10.46 12.64 34.76
N ASP A 534 11.19 13.17 35.73
CA ASP A 534 10.65 13.94 36.85
C ASP A 534 10.08 15.30 36.38
N MET A 535 10.72 15.92 35.39
CA MET A 535 10.26 17.17 34.78
C MET A 535 9.00 16.96 33.96
N ASP A 536 8.97 15.91 33.14
CA ASP A 536 7.80 15.58 32.32
C ASP A 536 6.58 15.21 33.18
N TRP A 537 6.80 14.49 34.30
CA TRP A 537 5.73 14.23 35.26
C TRP A 537 5.13 15.51 35.84
N LYS A 538 5.92 16.52 36.14
CA LYS A 538 5.42 17.82 36.63
C LYS A 538 4.55 18.48 35.57
N MET A 539 5.01 18.50 34.35
CA MET A 539 4.30 19.08 33.21
C MET A 539 2.98 18.34 32.92
N LEU A 540 3.02 17.01 32.91
CA LEU A 540 1.85 16.17 32.69
C LEU A 540 0.76 16.38 33.76
N LYS A 541 1.13 16.57 35.03
CA LYS A 541 0.16 16.89 36.10
C LYS A 541 -0.47 18.28 35.96
N GLU A 542 0.19 19.22 35.32
CA GLU A 542 -0.37 20.54 35.03
C GLU A 542 -1.35 20.47 33.88
N LEU A 543 -1.00 19.73 32.83
CA LEU A 543 -1.83 19.53 31.64
C LEU A 543 -3.04 18.62 31.89
N TYR A 544 -2.87 17.60 32.73
CA TYR A 544 -3.88 16.60 33.03
C TYR A 544 -4.12 16.51 34.54
N PRO A 545 -5.06 17.30 35.09
CA PRO A 545 -5.33 17.32 36.54
C PRO A 545 -5.68 15.96 37.15
N GLU A 546 -6.21 15.04 36.34
CA GLU A 546 -6.54 13.66 36.74
C GLU A 546 -5.30 12.87 37.16
N LEU A 547 -4.14 13.17 36.60
CA LEU A 547 -2.87 12.54 36.98
C LEU A 547 -2.42 12.88 38.39
N ARG A 548 -2.98 13.91 39.02
CA ARG A 548 -2.66 14.30 40.40
C ARG A 548 -3.09 13.24 41.43
N ALA A 549 -4.06 12.39 41.10
CA ALA A 549 -4.49 11.28 41.94
C ALA A 549 -3.50 10.09 41.95
N TYR A 550 -2.47 10.12 41.11
CA TYR A 550 -1.52 9.00 40.94
C TYR A 550 -0.12 9.38 41.40
N SER A 551 0.60 8.35 41.89
CA SER A 551 2.02 8.46 42.22
C SER A 551 2.86 7.83 41.12
N PRO A 552 3.81 8.58 40.53
CA PRO A 552 4.68 8.05 39.47
C PRO A 552 5.78 7.18 40.08
N VAL A 553 6.22 6.20 39.33
CA VAL A 553 7.43 5.43 39.59
C VAL A 553 8.36 5.61 38.40
N VAL A 554 9.62 5.97 38.66
CA VAL A 554 10.64 6.03 37.65
C VAL A 554 11.50 4.77 37.74
N GLU A 555 11.32 3.84 36.80
CA GLU A 555 12.07 2.59 36.75
C GLU A 555 13.27 2.69 35.80
N LYS A 556 14.45 2.24 36.29
CA LYS A 556 15.62 2.08 35.43
C LYS A 556 15.52 0.78 34.66
N ALA A 557 15.58 0.85 33.32
CA ALA A 557 15.56 -0.30 32.41
C ALA A 557 16.73 -0.23 31.43
N GLN A 558 17.20 -1.36 30.94
CA GLN A 558 18.14 -1.41 29.84
C GLN A 558 17.38 -1.64 28.52
N VAL A 559 17.58 -0.76 27.53
CA VAL A 559 17.00 -0.88 26.21
C VAL A 559 18.13 -0.88 25.18
N LYS A 560 18.33 -2.01 24.52
CA LYS A 560 19.45 -2.20 23.55
C LYS A 560 20.82 -1.85 24.13
N GLY A 561 21.04 -2.22 25.40
CA GLY A 561 22.31 -1.98 26.10
C GLY A 561 22.49 -0.57 26.68
N ALA A 562 21.58 0.37 26.44
CA ALA A 562 21.61 1.71 27.02
C ALA A 562 20.67 1.80 28.24
N PRO A 563 21.09 2.49 29.34
CA PRO A 563 20.20 2.74 30.47
C PRO A 563 19.12 3.74 30.08
N MET A 564 17.86 3.39 30.40
CA MET A 564 16.70 4.22 30.18
C MET A 564 15.88 4.32 31.47
N TYR A 565 15.21 5.44 31.67
CA TYR A 565 14.34 5.70 32.80
C TYR A 565 12.89 5.73 32.29
N ARG A 566 12.04 4.80 32.77
CA ARG A 566 10.64 4.72 32.40
C ARG A 566 9.77 5.39 33.45
N LEU A 567 8.96 6.36 33.03
CA LEU A 567 7.94 6.98 33.86
C LEU A 567 6.67 6.12 33.80
N ILE A 568 6.29 5.52 34.91
CA ILE A 568 5.15 4.61 35.00
C ILE A 568 4.20 5.00 36.13
N ILE A 569 2.92 4.66 35.96
CA ILE A 569 1.91 4.67 37.01
C ILE A 569 1.46 3.24 37.27
N ARG A 570 1.27 2.89 38.53
CA ARG A 570 0.70 1.58 38.93
C ARG A 570 -0.62 1.79 39.63
N GLN A 571 -1.60 0.97 39.29
CA GLN A 571 -2.91 0.96 39.95
C GLN A 571 -3.47 -0.45 39.99
N GLU A 572 -3.99 -0.86 41.15
CA GLU A 572 -4.52 -2.22 41.35
C GLU A 572 -5.97 -2.39 40.90
N ASN A 573 -6.77 -1.33 40.89
CA ASN A 573 -8.24 -1.38 40.80
C ASN A 573 -8.81 -1.01 39.42
N GLY A 574 -8.02 -0.98 38.32
CA GLY A 574 -8.51 -0.59 36.99
C GLY A 574 -8.57 0.93 36.78
N GLY A 575 -9.09 1.40 35.65
CA GLY A 575 -9.22 2.83 35.33
C GLY A 575 -8.04 3.46 34.58
N LEU A 576 -6.89 2.77 34.48
CA LEU A 576 -5.74 3.27 33.69
C LEU A 576 -6.03 3.28 32.19
N MET A 577 -6.98 2.48 31.73
CA MET A 577 -7.37 2.41 30.32
C MET A 577 -8.01 3.72 29.86
N ASP A 578 -9.02 4.21 30.58
CA ASP A 578 -9.72 5.43 30.21
C ASP A 578 -8.79 6.65 30.27
N LEU A 579 -7.93 6.67 31.29
CA LEU A 579 -6.91 7.70 31.41
C LEU A 579 -5.90 7.66 30.25
N CYS A 580 -5.43 6.47 29.86
CA CYS A 580 -4.53 6.32 28.73
C CYS A 580 -5.19 6.70 27.39
N ASN A 581 -6.45 6.35 27.21
CA ASN A 581 -7.20 6.75 26.02
C ASN A 581 -7.37 8.27 25.93
N LYS A 582 -7.64 8.93 27.06
CA LYS A 582 -7.71 10.39 27.15
C LYS A 582 -6.37 11.05 26.82
N LEU A 583 -5.28 10.56 27.39
CA LEU A 583 -3.92 11.06 27.10
C LEU A 583 -3.56 10.91 25.61
N ARG A 584 -3.92 9.77 25.00
CA ARG A 584 -3.70 9.52 23.58
C ARG A 584 -4.52 10.43 22.67
N ALA A 585 -5.77 10.74 23.06
CA ALA A 585 -6.60 11.67 22.31
C ALA A 585 -5.93 13.05 22.22
N ASP A 586 -5.20 13.45 23.25
CA ASP A 586 -4.42 14.69 23.29
C ASP A 586 -2.98 14.52 22.76
N LYS A 587 -2.69 13.44 22.04
CA LYS A 587 -1.36 13.12 21.46
C LYS A 587 -0.23 12.93 22.49
N THR A 588 -0.58 12.59 23.71
CA THR A 588 0.39 12.24 24.76
C THR A 588 0.62 10.72 24.75
N ASP A 589 1.87 10.29 24.63
CA ASP A 589 2.21 8.87 24.57
C ASP A 589 1.85 8.15 25.88
N CYS A 590 1.18 7.01 25.72
CA CYS A 590 0.79 6.16 26.84
C CYS A 590 0.79 4.69 26.38
N LEU A 591 1.43 3.82 27.17
CA LEU A 591 1.50 2.37 26.94
C LEU A 591 1.01 1.63 28.19
N LEU A 592 -0.05 0.83 28.04
CA LEU A 592 -0.54 -0.06 29.08
C LEU A 592 0.20 -1.40 29.06
N ARG A 593 0.60 -1.90 30.23
CA ARG A 593 1.33 -3.16 30.42
C ARG A 593 0.68 -4.04 31.47
#